data_ff7e6be9ebddfb8cae65efd5eee36d7b
#
_entry.id   ff7e6be9ebddfb8cae65efd5eee36d7b
#
_cell.length_a   1.000
_cell.length_b   1.000
_cell.length_c   1.000
_cell.angle_alpha   90.00
_cell.angle_beta   90.00
_cell.angle_gamma   90.00
#
_symmetry.space_group_name_H-M   'P 1'
#
loop_
_entity.id
_entity.type
_entity.pdbx_description
1 polymer ?
#
loop_
_entity_poly.entity_id
_entity_poly.type
_entity_poly.pdbx_seq_one_letter_code
_entity_poly.pdbx_strand_id
1 'polypeptide(L)'
;ETEHLRKDSYTFRTQVEYRKMFGENQQHLASVMGGFELNGSTSRSIADENRGFVKERGLQFIDNVNLEDYPHYQTWVNKNHRSLLHGINHEISGYLTLSYSYKDYFTLNANGRFDASNKFGSRSNEKFLPIWSVSGMWNLKETFMKHADFISNMRLRTSYGIQGNMLEDQSPNLILRQGTINPMYN
;
A
#
# COMPACT_ATOMS: atom_id res chain seq x y z
N GLU A 1 -24.95 1.81 18.22
CA GLU A 1 -23.83 1.15 17.52
C GLU A 1 -22.53 1.73 18.03
N THR A 2 -21.60 0.88 18.41
CA THR A 2 -20.27 1.29 18.87
C THR A 2 -19.24 0.47 18.13
N GLU A 3 -18.30 1.16 17.47
CA GLU A 3 -17.18 0.53 16.82
C GLU A 3 -15.88 1.03 17.46
N HIS A 4 -15.04 0.10 17.86
CA HIS A 4 -13.70 0.37 18.35
C HIS A 4 -12.69 -0.19 17.36
N LEU A 5 -12.01 0.70 16.65
CA LEU A 5 -10.91 0.35 15.74
C LEU A 5 -9.58 0.76 16.39
N ARG A 6 -8.67 -0.21 16.53
CA ARG A 6 -7.28 0.03 16.89
C ARG A 6 -6.38 -0.47 15.78
N LYS A 7 -5.47 0.40 15.32
CA LYS A 7 -4.44 0.06 14.36
C LYS A 7 -3.08 0.45 14.93
N ASP A 8 -2.24 -0.54 15.09
CA ASP A 8 -0.83 -0.36 15.46
C ASP A 8 0.02 -0.62 14.22
N SER A 9 0.97 0.26 13.90
CA SER A 9 1.84 0.10 12.74
C SER A 9 3.26 0.49 13.07
N TYR A 10 4.22 -0.18 12.42
CA TYR A 10 5.62 0.17 12.48
C TYR A 10 6.24 0.15 11.08
N THR A 11 7.23 0.99 10.89
CA THR A 11 8.05 1.02 9.68
C THR A 11 9.51 1.03 10.10
N PHE A 12 10.28 0.12 9.53
CA PHE A 12 11.73 0.14 9.61
C PHE A 12 12.30 0.29 8.22
N ARG A 13 13.09 1.33 7.99
CA ARG A 13 13.76 1.60 6.72
C ARG A 13 15.25 1.80 6.94
N THR A 14 16.05 1.19 6.08
CA THR A 14 17.48 1.47 5.99
C THR A 14 17.87 1.67 4.55
N GLN A 15 18.80 2.59 4.33
CA GLN A 15 19.33 2.88 3.01
C GLN A 15 20.80 3.29 3.09
N VAL A 16 21.51 3.00 2.00
CA VAL A 16 22.89 3.39 1.80
C VAL A 16 22.97 4.12 0.47
N GLU A 17 23.62 5.26 0.46
CA GLU A 17 23.89 6.04 -0.73
C GLU A 17 25.41 6.18 -0.91
N TYR A 18 25.87 5.92 -2.12
CA TYR A 18 27.24 6.16 -2.52
C TYR A 18 27.26 7.09 -3.72
N ARG A 19 27.99 8.19 -3.62
CA ARG A 19 28.12 9.19 -4.68
C ARG A 19 29.59 9.42 -4.96
N LYS A 20 29.97 9.42 -6.24
CA LYS A 20 31.33 9.66 -6.67
C LYS A 20 31.37 10.53 -7.91
N MET A 21 32.23 11.55 -7.85
CA MET A 21 32.63 12.33 -9.02
C MET A 21 33.94 11.77 -9.55
N PHE A 22 34.10 11.70 -10.87
CA PHE A 22 35.31 11.19 -11.52
C PHE A 22 35.52 11.84 -12.90
N GLY A 23 36.67 11.55 -13.51
CA GLY A 23 37.12 12.15 -14.77
C GLY A 23 37.89 13.44 -14.57
N GLU A 24 38.52 13.91 -15.62
CA GLU A 24 39.18 15.20 -15.65
C GLU A 24 38.15 16.30 -15.39
N ASN A 25 38.43 17.21 -14.45
CA ASN A 25 37.52 18.27 -14.01
C ASN A 25 36.20 17.77 -13.44
N GLN A 26 36.14 16.54 -12.88
CA GLN A 26 34.92 16.00 -12.21
C GLN A 26 33.65 16.02 -13.08
N GLN A 27 33.81 15.72 -14.35
CA GLN A 27 32.75 15.83 -15.35
C GLN A 27 31.69 14.72 -15.25
N HIS A 28 32.00 13.64 -14.54
CA HIS A 28 31.13 12.50 -14.34
C HIS A 28 30.68 12.42 -12.91
N LEU A 29 29.38 12.29 -12.69
CA LEU A 29 28.81 12.04 -11.41
C LEU A 29 28.01 10.73 -11.47
N ALA A 30 28.39 9.77 -10.65
CA ALA A 30 27.63 8.55 -10.46
C ALA A 30 27.12 8.49 -9.02
N SER A 31 25.87 8.10 -8.84
CA SER A 31 25.30 7.83 -7.55
C SER A 31 24.51 6.52 -7.58
N VAL A 32 24.67 5.77 -6.50
CA VAL A 32 23.98 4.49 -6.27
C VAL A 32 23.35 4.58 -4.91
N MET A 33 22.06 4.35 -4.83
CA MET A 33 21.33 4.27 -3.59
C MET A 33 20.54 2.97 -3.55
N GLY A 34 20.70 2.21 -2.49
CA GLY A 34 19.96 0.98 -2.26
C GLY A 34 19.47 0.89 -0.82
N GLY A 35 18.37 0.22 -0.63
CA GLY A 35 17.80 0.06 0.69
C GLY A 35 16.70 -0.97 0.75
N PHE A 36 16.24 -1.21 1.96
CA PHE A 36 15.07 -2.03 2.21
C PHE A 36 14.17 -1.40 3.27
N GLU A 37 12.92 -1.79 3.23
CA GLU A 37 11.87 -1.32 4.12
C GLU A 37 11.04 -2.49 4.61
N LEU A 38 10.75 -2.51 5.90
CA LEU A 38 9.85 -3.46 6.56
C LEU A 38 8.69 -2.66 7.12
N ASN A 39 7.48 -2.98 6.69
CA ASN A 39 6.24 -2.42 7.21
C ASN A 39 5.45 -3.52 7.89
N GLY A 40 4.92 -3.22 9.06
CA GLY A 40 3.97 -4.09 9.72
C GLY A 40 2.80 -3.30 10.25
N SER A 41 1.60 -3.84 10.13
CA SER A 41 0.43 -3.28 10.75
C SER A 41 -0.49 -4.37 11.29
N THR A 42 -1.02 -4.12 12.47
CA THR A 42 -2.04 -4.95 13.10
C THR A 42 -3.28 -4.10 13.30
N SER A 43 -4.38 -4.54 12.76
CA SER A 43 -5.69 -3.90 12.94
C SER A 43 -6.62 -4.81 13.72
N ARG A 44 -7.32 -4.23 14.67
CA ARG A 44 -8.35 -4.91 15.46
C ARG A 44 -9.59 -4.02 15.49
N SER A 45 -10.70 -4.53 14.99
CA SER A 45 -12.01 -3.86 15.06
C SER A 45 -12.96 -4.72 15.84
N ILE A 46 -13.66 -4.08 16.76
CA ILE A 46 -14.77 -4.66 17.54
C ILE A 46 -15.97 -3.77 17.25
N ALA A 47 -16.98 -4.36 16.63
CA ALA A 47 -18.26 -3.68 16.41
C ALA A 47 -19.35 -4.37 17.22
N ASP A 48 -20.11 -3.57 17.95
CA ASP A 48 -21.23 -4.01 18.77
C ASP A 48 -22.42 -3.06 18.58
N GLU A 49 -23.59 -3.61 18.38
CA GLU A 49 -24.84 -2.86 18.33
C GLU A 49 -25.76 -3.33 19.43
N ASN A 50 -26.09 -2.43 20.34
CA ASN A 50 -27.03 -2.71 21.43
C ASN A 50 -28.32 -1.90 21.24
N ARG A 51 -29.46 -2.53 21.42
CA ARG A 51 -30.79 -1.91 21.46
C ARG A 51 -31.38 -1.98 22.86
N GLY A 52 -32.47 -1.26 23.07
CA GLY A 52 -33.17 -1.26 24.37
C GLY A 52 -32.55 -0.30 25.37
N PHE A 53 -31.79 0.71 24.92
CA PHE A 53 -31.34 1.77 25.80
C PHE A 53 -32.47 2.73 26.17
N VAL A 54 -32.77 2.86 27.48
CA VAL A 54 -33.81 3.75 27.98
C VAL A 54 -33.18 4.79 28.89
N LYS A 55 -33.08 6.01 28.39
CA LYS A 55 -32.45 7.12 29.10
C LYS A 55 -33.18 7.50 30.37
N GLU A 56 -34.50 7.47 30.33
CA GLU A 56 -35.38 7.84 31.43
C GLU A 56 -35.34 6.85 32.61
N ARG A 57 -34.83 5.65 32.40
CA ARG A 57 -34.63 4.61 33.42
C ARG A 57 -33.22 4.51 33.95
N GLY A 58 -32.48 5.62 34.00
CA GLY A 58 -31.17 5.65 34.60
C GLY A 58 -30.07 5.12 33.70
N LEU A 59 -30.15 5.31 32.38
CA LEU A 59 -29.15 4.90 31.41
C LEU A 59 -28.89 3.38 31.36
N GLN A 60 -29.93 2.59 31.54
CA GLN A 60 -29.83 1.14 31.55
C GLN A 60 -30.23 0.52 30.21
N PHE A 61 -29.62 -0.61 29.87
CA PHE A 61 -30.04 -1.47 28.79
C PHE A 61 -31.05 -2.49 29.31
N ILE A 62 -32.05 -2.83 28.50
CA ILE A 62 -32.97 -3.92 28.80
C ILE A 62 -32.39 -5.21 28.28
N ASP A 63 -31.82 -6.02 29.15
CA ASP A 63 -31.14 -7.25 28.78
C ASP A 63 -32.08 -8.47 28.67
N ASN A 64 -33.23 -8.43 29.33
CA ASN A 64 -34.20 -9.53 29.38
C ASN A 64 -35.48 -9.15 28.64
N VAL A 65 -35.50 -9.30 27.34
CA VAL A 65 -36.69 -9.17 26.51
C VAL A 65 -37.17 -10.58 26.11
N ASN A 66 -38.44 -10.90 26.39
CA ASN A 66 -39.01 -12.14 25.87
C ASN A 66 -39.11 -12.04 24.33
N LEU A 67 -38.28 -12.81 23.65
CA LEU A 67 -38.18 -12.76 22.19
C LEU A 67 -39.41 -13.22 21.45
N GLU A 68 -40.25 -14.07 22.11
CA GLU A 68 -41.51 -14.58 21.54
C GLU A 68 -42.53 -13.47 21.37
N ASP A 69 -42.55 -12.51 22.31
CA ASP A 69 -43.50 -11.39 22.29
C ASP A 69 -43.07 -10.29 21.28
N TYR A 70 -41.82 -10.32 20.85
CA TYR A 70 -41.21 -9.28 19.97
C TYR A 70 -40.50 -9.87 18.76
N PRO A 71 -41.23 -10.37 17.73
CA PRO A 71 -40.60 -11.05 16.58
C PRO A 71 -39.58 -10.19 15.79
N HIS A 72 -39.80 -8.87 15.73
CA HIS A 72 -38.86 -7.96 15.07
C HIS A 72 -37.56 -7.83 15.85
N TYR A 73 -37.63 -7.85 17.19
CA TYR A 73 -36.45 -7.83 18.04
C TYR A 73 -35.68 -9.15 17.94
N GLN A 74 -36.38 -10.26 17.91
CA GLN A 74 -35.76 -11.58 17.65
C GLN A 74 -35.03 -11.64 16.32
N THR A 75 -35.65 -11.10 15.26
CA THR A 75 -35.00 -11.02 13.94
C THR A 75 -33.75 -10.16 13.99
N TRP A 76 -33.76 -9.07 14.73
CA TRP A 76 -32.61 -8.22 14.91
C TRP A 76 -31.51 -8.94 15.71
N VAL A 77 -31.79 -9.58 16.81
CA VAL A 77 -30.85 -10.35 17.63
C VAL A 77 -30.20 -11.43 16.80
N ASN A 78 -30.95 -12.13 15.94
CA ASN A 78 -30.42 -13.18 15.08
C ASN A 78 -29.49 -12.66 13.96
N LYS A 79 -29.63 -11.40 13.55
CA LYS A 79 -28.83 -10.77 12.49
C LYS A 79 -27.62 -10.00 13.02
N ASN A 80 -27.71 -9.45 14.23
CA ASN A 80 -26.70 -8.58 14.80
C ASN A 80 -25.81 -9.38 15.75
N HIS A 81 -24.70 -9.85 15.20
CA HIS A 81 -23.66 -10.50 15.97
C HIS A 81 -22.53 -9.53 16.22
N ARG A 82 -21.93 -9.63 17.40
CA ARG A 82 -20.66 -8.96 17.66
C ARG A 82 -19.65 -9.38 16.61
N SER A 83 -19.04 -8.42 16.00
CA SER A 83 -18.00 -8.64 14.99
C SER A 83 -16.64 -8.32 15.58
N LEU A 84 -15.75 -9.29 15.54
CA LEU A 84 -14.34 -9.13 15.87
C LEU A 84 -13.52 -9.39 14.61
N LEU A 85 -12.87 -8.35 14.12
CA LEU A 85 -11.96 -8.45 13.00
C LEU A 85 -10.52 -8.23 13.48
N HIS A 86 -9.65 -9.12 13.07
CA HIS A 86 -8.23 -9.04 13.37
C HIS A 86 -7.45 -9.21 12.07
N GLY A 87 -6.77 -8.16 11.64
CA GLY A 87 -5.95 -8.16 10.44
C GLY A 87 -4.47 -7.96 10.80
N ILE A 88 -3.60 -8.75 10.20
CA ILE A 88 -2.15 -8.61 10.30
C ILE A 88 -1.60 -8.47 8.90
N ASN A 89 -0.88 -7.38 8.67
CA ASN A 89 -0.19 -7.12 7.42
C ASN A 89 1.30 -6.93 7.66
N HIS A 90 2.11 -7.66 6.90
CA HIS A 90 3.55 -7.51 6.85
C HIS A 90 3.98 -7.32 5.41
N GLU A 91 4.80 -6.31 5.18
CA GLU A 91 5.35 -5.97 3.87
C GLU A 91 6.85 -5.82 3.98
N ILE A 92 7.54 -6.34 2.98
CA ILE A 92 8.97 -6.14 2.79
C ILE A 92 9.19 -5.59 1.40
N SER A 93 10.00 -4.55 1.31
CA SER A 93 10.33 -3.88 0.06
C SER A 93 11.83 -3.71 -0.04
N GLY A 94 12.37 -3.92 -1.24
CA GLY A 94 13.74 -3.58 -1.56
C GLY A 94 13.79 -2.65 -2.77
N TYR A 95 14.71 -1.70 -2.76
CA TYR A 95 14.85 -0.74 -3.86
C TYR A 95 16.30 -0.41 -4.17
N LEU A 96 16.52 -0.10 -5.44
CA LEU A 96 17.80 0.35 -5.98
C LEU A 96 17.57 1.52 -6.92
N THR A 97 18.34 2.58 -6.75
CA THR A 97 18.36 3.75 -7.62
C THR A 97 19.77 3.97 -8.11
N LEU A 98 19.92 4.08 -9.40
CA LEU A 98 21.17 4.40 -10.07
C LEU A 98 20.99 5.74 -10.79
N SER A 99 21.93 6.64 -10.65
CA SER A 99 21.96 7.91 -11.35
C SER A 99 23.36 8.15 -11.91
N TYR A 100 23.41 8.56 -13.14
CA TYR A 100 24.65 8.96 -13.81
C TYR A 100 24.43 10.25 -14.55
N SER A 101 25.32 11.22 -14.34
CA SER A 101 25.33 12.49 -15.05
C SER A 101 26.69 12.75 -15.66
N TYR A 102 26.69 13.19 -16.91
CA TYR A 102 27.87 13.66 -17.60
C TYR A 102 27.76 15.16 -17.84
N LYS A 103 28.56 15.92 -17.12
CA LYS A 103 28.44 17.39 -17.05
C LYS A 103 26.97 17.74 -16.81
N ASP A 104 26.50 18.83 -17.36
CA ASP A 104 25.08 19.17 -17.40
C ASP A 104 24.40 18.75 -18.72
N TYR A 105 25.05 17.91 -19.54
CA TYR A 105 24.57 17.52 -20.85
C TYR A 105 23.58 16.36 -20.78
N PHE A 106 23.93 15.30 -20.05
CA PHE A 106 23.15 14.09 -19.96
C PHE A 106 22.96 13.64 -18.51
N THR A 107 21.77 13.18 -18.20
CA THR A 107 21.49 12.47 -16.96
C THR A 107 20.68 11.22 -17.27
N LEU A 108 21.15 10.09 -16.77
CA LEU A 108 20.47 8.80 -16.85
C LEU A 108 20.11 8.36 -15.44
N ASN A 109 18.88 7.90 -15.25
CA ASN A 109 18.44 7.32 -14.00
C ASN A 109 17.79 5.96 -14.28
N ALA A 110 18.08 4.99 -13.41
CA ALA A 110 17.42 3.71 -13.39
C ALA A 110 16.95 3.42 -11.95
N ASN A 111 15.70 3.02 -11.81
CA ASN A 111 15.10 2.69 -10.54
C ASN A 111 14.51 1.29 -10.62
N GLY A 112 14.72 0.53 -9.58
CA GLY A 112 14.08 -0.78 -9.40
C GLY A 112 13.57 -0.92 -7.99
N ARG A 113 12.38 -1.50 -7.84
CA ARG A 113 11.77 -1.82 -6.56
C ARG A 113 11.07 -3.16 -6.67
N PHE A 114 11.14 -3.93 -5.62
CA PHE A 114 10.33 -5.12 -5.46
C PHE A 114 9.62 -5.05 -4.11
N ASP A 115 8.38 -5.46 -4.10
CA ASP A 115 7.54 -5.48 -2.91
C ASP A 115 6.99 -6.89 -2.72
N ALA A 116 6.95 -7.34 -1.47
CA ALA A 116 6.36 -8.59 -1.07
C ALA A 116 5.48 -8.37 0.16
N SER A 117 4.32 -9.02 0.21
CA SER A 117 3.37 -8.90 1.30
C SER A 117 2.79 -10.27 1.66
N ASN A 118 2.44 -10.46 2.94
CA ASN A 118 1.72 -11.63 3.43
C ASN A 118 0.26 -11.68 2.95
N LYS A 119 -0.27 -10.58 2.42
CA LYS A 119 -1.59 -10.53 1.77
C LYS A 119 -1.63 -11.36 0.49
N PHE A 120 -0.49 -11.54 -0.18
CA PHE A 120 -0.39 -12.47 -1.29
C PHE A 120 -0.44 -13.90 -0.74
N GLY A 121 -1.49 -14.62 -1.07
CA GLY A 121 -1.67 -16.00 -0.60
C GLY A 121 -0.45 -16.89 -0.87
N SER A 122 -0.25 -17.91 -0.06
CA SER A 122 0.93 -18.77 -0.08
C SER A 122 1.21 -19.47 -1.43
N ARG A 123 0.22 -19.49 -2.33
CA ARG A 123 0.29 -20.17 -3.65
C ARG A 123 0.37 -19.22 -4.84
N SER A 124 0.36 -17.89 -4.65
CA SER A 124 0.45 -16.99 -5.79
C SER A 124 1.90 -16.85 -6.26
N ASN A 125 2.12 -17.02 -7.55
CA ASN A 125 3.40 -16.70 -8.19
C ASN A 125 3.69 -15.19 -8.22
N GLU A 126 2.74 -14.38 -7.77
CA GLU A 126 2.76 -12.91 -7.79
C GLU A 126 3.19 -12.30 -6.47
N LYS A 127 3.92 -13.07 -5.63
CA LYS A 127 4.44 -12.57 -4.35
C LYS A 127 5.39 -11.40 -4.48
N PHE A 128 6.03 -11.26 -5.65
CA PHE A 128 6.99 -10.23 -5.94
C PHE A 128 6.53 -9.44 -7.16
N LEU A 129 6.24 -8.18 -6.97
CA LEU A 129 5.92 -7.25 -8.04
C LEU A 129 7.16 -6.42 -8.36
N PRO A 130 7.95 -6.78 -9.40
CA PRO A 130 9.06 -5.96 -9.82
C PRO A 130 8.53 -4.71 -10.52
N ILE A 131 8.90 -3.57 -9.98
CA ILE A 131 8.64 -2.25 -10.56
C ILE A 131 9.97 -1.68 -10.97
N TRP A 132 10.09 -1.22 -12.20
CA TRP A 132 11.32 -0.59 -12.65
C TRP A 132 11.06 0.52 -13.65
N SER A 133 11.95 1.47 -13.68
CA SER A 133 11.92 2.56 -14.66
C SER A 133 13.34 2.99 -15.02
N VAL A 134 13.48 3.40 -16.26
CA VAL A 134 14.69 4.04 -16.78
C VAL A 134 14.29 5.39 -17.37
N SER A 135 15.03 6.43 -17.06
CA SER A 135 14.78 7.76 -17.60
C SER A 135 16.09 8.42 -18.05
N GLY A 136 15.97 9.18 -19.11
CA GLY A 136 17.06 9.98 -19.66
C GLY A 136 16.67 11.46 -19.77
N MET A 137 17.61 12.33 -19.48
CA MET A 137 17.49 13.77 -19.71
C MET A 137 18.67 14.24 -20.56
N TRP A 138 18.35 15.00 -21.58
CA TRP A 138 19.34 15.65 -22.44
C TRP A 138 19.15 17.16 -22.43
N ASN A 139 20.17 17.88 -22.03
CA ASN A 139 20.18 19.35 -22.04
C ASN A 139 20.61 19.86 -23.41
N LEU A 140 19.65 20.10 -24.27
CA LEU A 140 19.90 20.57 -25.64
C LEU A 140 20.46 21.98 -25.67
N LYS A 141 20.10 22.83 -24.72
CA LYS A 141 20.64 24.19 -24.61
C LYS A 141 22.17 24.15 -24.46
N GLU A 142 22.64 23.37 -23.49
CA GLU A 142 24.07 23.28 -23.20
C GLU A 142 24.88 22.53 -24.27
N THR A 143 24.20 21.64 -25.03
CA THR A 143 24.88 20.83 -26.03
C THR A 143 24.97 21.52 -27.37
N PHE A 144 23.89 22.12 -27.87
CA PHE A 144 23.83 22.64 -29.25
C PHE A 144 23.56 24.15 -29.34
N MET A 145 22.95 24.75 -28.30
CA MET A 145 22.43 26.10 -28.40
C MET A 145 23.05 27.07 -27.38
N LYS A 146 24.33 26.88 -27.07
CA LYS A 146 25.03 27.74 -26.08
C LYS A 146 24.98 29.22 -26.42
N HIS A 147 24.96 29.57 -27.70
CA HIS A 147 25.00 30.94 -28.21
C HIS A 147 23.60 31.51 -28.53
N ALA A 148 22.54 30.74 -28.30
CA ALA A 148 21.17 31.19 -28.53
C ALA A 148 20.64 31.90 -27.28
N ASP A 149 20.82 33.21 -27.17
CA ASP A 149 20.46 33.99 -25.99
C ASP A 149 18.93 34.12 -25.78
N PHE A 150 18.15 33.88 -26.83
CA PHE A 150 16.70 33.89 -26.76
C PHE A 150 16.08 32.63 -26.09
N ILE A 151 16.89 31.56 -25.92
CA ILE A 151 16.46 30.33 -25.27
C ILE A 151 17.20 30.20 -23.93
N SER A 152 16.49 30.35 -22.83
CA SER A 152 17.07 30.23 -21.49
C SER A 152 17.33 28.77 -21.10
N ASN A 153 16.44 27.84 -21.46
CA ASN A 153 16.55 26.44 -21.12
C ASN A 153 15.80 25.57 -22.13
N MET A 154 16.44 24.48 -22.59
CA MET A 154 15.81 23.47 -23.44
C MET A 154 16.31 22.08 -23.07
N ARG A 155 15.41 21.25 -22.54
CA ARG A 155 15.73 19.89 -22.09
C ARG A 155 14.74 18.89 -22.67
N LEU A 156 15.26 17.80 -23.22
CA LEU A 156 14.49 16.64 -23.63
C LEU A 156 14.53 15.61 -22.51
N ARG A 157 13.37 15.09 -22.12
CA ARG A 157 13.26 14.02 -21.13
C ARG A 157 12.46 12.87 -21.70
N THR A 158 12.93 11.67 -21.44
CA THR A 158 12.24 10.44 -21.79
C THR A 158 12.29 9.48 -20.62
N SER A 159 11.23 8.69 -20.44
CA SER A 159 11.19 7.65 -19.43
C SER A 159 10.40 6.46 -19.94
N TYR A 160 10.83 5.27 -19.51
CA TYR A 160 10.15 4.02 -19.79
C TYR A 160 10.25 3.13 -18.57
N GLY A 161 9.19 2.39 -18.26
CA GLY A 161 9.17 1.52 -17.10
C GLY A 161 7.89 0.71 -16.99
N ILE A 162 7.88 -0.19 -16.01
CA ILE A 162 6.73 -1.02 -15.64
C ILE A 162 6.34 -0.63 -14.22
N GLN A 163 5.04 -0.39 -14.03
CA GLN A 163 4.44 -0.16 -12.72
C GLN A 163 3.41 -1.25 -12.45
N GLY A 164 3.37 -1.71 -11.23
CA GLY A 164 2.36 -2.63 -10.72
C GLY A 164 1.70 -2.04 -9.48
N ASN A 165 0.40 -2.24 -9.34
CA ASN A 165 -0.33 -1.90 -8.12
C ASN A 165 -0.75 -3.17 -7.40
N MET A 166 -0.57 -3.18 -6.09
CA MET A 166 -1.16 -4.20 -5.23
C MET A 166 -2.65 -3.87 -5.02
N LEU A 167 -3.52 -4.84 -5.30
CA LEU A 167 -4.93 -4.75 -4.95
C LEU A 167 -5.07 -5.08 -3.46
N GLU A 168 -5.29 -4.08 -2.62
CA GLU A 168 -5.37 -4.25 -1.17
C GLU A 168 -6.63 -5.00 -0.72
N ASP A 169 -7.70 -4.93 -1.49
CA ASP A 169 -9.03 -5.44 -1.12
C ASP A 169 -9.33 -6.86 -1.64
N GLN A 170 -8.41 -7.46 -2.40
CA GLN A 170 -8.61 -8.80 -2.94
C GLN A 170 -7.66 -9.79 -2.29
N SER A 171 -8.23 -10.82 -1.66
CA SER A 171 -7.46 -11.98 -1.23
C SER A 171 -7.29 -12.94 -2.40
N PRO A 172 -6.08 -13.34 -2.78
CA PRO A 172 -5.87 -14.36 -3.80
C PRO A 172 -6.26 -15.77 -3.32
N ASN A 173 -6.72 -15.90 -2.08
CA ASN A 173 -7.21 -17.16 -1.54
C ASN A 173 -8.66 -17.39 -1.96
N LEU A 174 -8.97 -18.62 -2.36
CA LEU A 174 -10.34 -19.04 -2.58
C LEU A 174 -11.12 -18.95 -1.27
N ILE A 175 -12.04 -18.00 -1.17
CA ILE A 175 -12.94 -17.87 -0.02
C ILE A 175 -14.18 -18.74 -0.33
N LEU A 176 -14.27 -19.90 0.28
CA LEU A 176 -15.48 -20.70 0.26
C LEU A 176 -16.45 -20.12 1.30
N ARG A 177 -17.55 -19.56 0.83
CA ARG A 177 -18.68 -19.24 1.69
C ARG A 177 -19.65 -20.42 1.68
N GLN A 178 -19.98 -20.91 2.86
CA GLN A 178 -21.05 -21.88 2.99
C GLN A 178 -22.35 -21.18 2.60
N GLY A 179 -22.94 -21.59 1.48
CA GLY A 179 -24.24 -21.09 1.05
C GLY A 179 -25.33 -21.62 1.99
N THR A 180 -26.39 -20.87 2.15
CA THR A 180 -27.59 -21.34 2.84
C THR A 180 -28.13 -22.54 2.09
N ILE A 181 -28.25 -23.67 2.75
CA ILE A 181 -28.89 -24.86 2.17
C ILE A 181 -30.35 -24.47 1.89
N ASN A 182 -30.71 -24.48 0.61
CA ASN A 182 -32.10 -24.22 0.24
C ASN A 182 -32.90 -25.52 0.48
N PRO A 183 -33.83 -25.54 1.45
CA PRO A 183 -34.54 -26.77 1.80
C PRO A 183 -35.44 -27.31 0.69
N MET A 184 -35.59 -26.59 -0.42
CA MET A 184 -36.35 -27.05 -1.60
C MET A 184 -35.61 -28.08 -2.48
N TYR A 185 -34.34 -28.35 -2.23
CA TYR A 185 -33.53 -29.24 -3.08
C TYR A 185 -32.94 -30.43 -2.30
N ASN A 186 -33.60 -30.85 -1.23
CA ASN A 186 -33.30 -32.13 -0.56
C ASN A 186 -34.40 -33.14 -0.84
#